data_fcf35d6cc1b27803f0901ea0e0747adb
#
_entry.id   fcf35d6cc1b27803f0901ea0e0747adb
#
_cell.length_a   1.000
_cell.length_b   1.000
_cell.length_c   1.000
_cell.angle_alpha   90.00
_cell.angle_beta   90.00
_cell.angle_gamma   90.00
#
_symmetry.space_group_name_H-M   'P 1'
#
loop_
_entity.id
_entity.type
_entity.pdbx_description
1 polymer ?
#
loop_
_entity_poly.entity_id
_entity_poly.type
_entity_poly.pdbx_seq_one_letter_code
_entity_poly.pdbx_strand_id
1 'polypeptide(L)'
;MNNFLKMLTPVLLLISLAACSDEGGSRQEADDNIEIYTTVFPLKSFAEQIGGDSVDAHTIYPKGVDVHTYEPTQKDMIDFAEADLFIYTSDEFDPVAGSIKNAVGGHSEFLPAADIIEKDGLMAHDHEHDEHEHEGHDHGSTDPHVWLDPVLAQSMAEQIKDKLIELNPDEASTYEENYEALAADLVDIDEELEQMTADTARDSVYISHESIGYLADRYHFEQVAINGLNNDEPSQQDLTRIVDSIEEQNIKYILYEQNVTSSITDTIQSSTDTEPLEFHNLAVLTDEDDEDSTYQSLMRENISILGQALND
;
A
#
# COMPACT_ATOMS: atom_id res chain seq x y z
N MET A 1 -94.55 -33.74 25.79
CA MET A 1 -95.33 -32.65 26.38
C MET A 1 -94.35 -31.61 26.86
N ASN A 2 -94.65 -30.44 26.44
CA ASN A 2 -94.08 -29.14 26.80
C ASN A 2 -92.73 -28.73 26.21
N ASN A 3 -92.91 -27.94 25.22
CA ASN A 3 -92.06 -26.98 24.64
C ASN A 3 -91.53 -25.92 25.65
N PHE A 4 -90.33 -25.54 25.56
CA PHE A 4 -89.90 -24.16 25.83
C PHE A 4 -88.77 -23.75 24.90
N LEU A 5 -89.19 -23.04 23.87
CA LEU A 5 -88.35 -22.28 22.94
C LEU A 5 -87.73 -21.08 23.71
N LYS A 6 -86.48 -21.01 23.85
CA LYS A 6 -85.76 -19.78 24.30
C LYS A 6 -84.97 -19.20 23.18
N MET A 7 -85.47 -18.09 22.72
CA MET A 7 -84.83 -17.15 21.82
C MET A 7 -83.51 -16.68 22.43
N LEU A 8 -82.41 -16.92 21.77
CA LEU A 8 -81.12 -16.34 22.12
C LEU A 8 -80.70 -15.32 21.04
N THR A 9 -80.77 -14.05 21.38
CA THR A 9 -80.40 -12.90 20.57
C THR A 9 -78.83 -12.86 20.46
N PRO A 10 -78.31 -12.79 19.27
CA PRO A 10 -76.83 -12.58 19.17
C PRO A 10 -76.55 -11.11 19.40
N VAL A 11 -75.74 -10.81 20.47
CA VAL A 11 -75.12 -9.53 20.68
C VAL A 11 -73.94 -9.49 19.74
N LEU A 12 -73.99 -8.62 18.73
CA LEU A 12 -72.91 -8.35 17.79
C LEU A 12 -71.89 -7.43 18.49
N LEU A 13 -70.83 -8.04 19.01
CA LEU A 13 -69.73 -7.31 19.59
C LEU A 13 -68.81 -6.81 18.45
N LEU A 14 -68.93 -5.53 18.09
CA LEU A 14 -68.01 -4.84 17.19
C LEU A 14 -66.65 -4.66 17.91
N ILE A 15 -65.74 -5.56 17.64
CA ILE A 15 -64.28 -5.36 17.99
C ILE A 15 -63.72 -4.52 16.88
N SER A 16 -63.48 -3.22 17.15
CA SER A 16 -62.70 -2.32 16.37
C SER A 16 -61.21 -2.75 16.54
N LEU A 17 -60.64 -3.48 15.56
CA LEU A 17 -59.18 -3.62 15.43
C LEU A 17 -58.62 -2.26 15.03
N ALA A 18 -58.09 -1.53 16.02
CA ALA A 18 -57.10 -0.52 15.76
C ALA A 18 -55.81 -1.25 15.34
N ALA A 19 -55.61 -1.42 14.06
CA ALA A 19 -54.32 -1.79 13.49
C ALA A 19 -53.42 -0.58 13.63
N CYS A 20 -52.67 -0.50 14.74
CA CYS A 20 -51.43 0.21 14.75
C CYS A 20 -50.44 -0.64 13.93
N SER A 21 -50.33 -0.35 12.67
CA SER A 21 -49.14 -0.72 11.90
C SER A 21 -48.02 0.24 12.31
N ASP A 22 -47.39 -0.08 13.43
CA ASP A 22 -46.04 0.38 13.68
C ASP A 22 -45.12 -0.62 12.93
N GLU A 23 -45.09 -0.49 11.62
CA GLU A 23 -43.95 -0.98 10.83
C GLU A 23 -42.79 -0.01 11.04
N GLY A 24 -42.29 -0.01 12.26
CA GLY A 24 -40.90 0.23 12.50
C GLY A 24 -40.15 -0.94 11.90
N GLY A 25 -40.09 -1.02 10.57
CA GLY A 25 -39.02 -1.72 9.90
C GLY A 25 -37.76 -1.07 10.41
N SER A 26 -37.03 -1.76 11.30
CA SER A 26 -35.60 -1.56 11.38
C SER A 26 -35.11 -1.79 9.94
N ARG A 27 -34.96 -0.71 9.16
CA ARG A 27 -33.94 -0.73 8.15
C ARG A 27 -32.71 -1.17 8.95
N GLN A 28 -32.24 -2.38 8.75
CA GLN A 28 -30.85 -2.64 8.80
C GLN A 28 -30.30 -1.51 7.92
N GLU A 29 -29.64 -0.54 8.54
CA GLU A 29 -28.73 0.32 7.83
C GLU A 29 -27.84 -0.69 7.12
N ALA A 30 -28.02 -0.85 5.82
CA ALA A 30 -27.01 -1.46 4.99
C ALA A 30 -25.76 -0.65 5.34
N ASP A 31 -24.70 -1.31 5.69
CA ASP A 31 -23.41 -0.72 5.86
C ASP A 31 -23.12 -0.04 4.52
N ASP A 32 -23.41 1.26 4.43
CA ASP A 32 -23.21 2.08 3.23
C ASP A 32 -21.75 2.49 3.13
N ASN A 33 -20.82 1.67 3.69
CA ASN A 33 -19.39 1.89 3.59
C ASN A 33 -18.95 1.70 2.15
N ILE A 34 -18.02 2.55 1.72
CA ILE A 34 -17.36 2.42 0.42
C ILE A 34 -16.40 1.23 0.49
N GLU A 35 -16.69 0.18 -0.27
CA GLU A 35 -15.83 -1.01 -0.40
C GLU A 35 -14.65 -0.70 -1.29
N ILE A 36 -13.42 -0.79 -0.74
CA ILE A 36 -12.19 -0.40 -1.44
C ILE A 36 -11.21 -1.57 -1.50
N TYR A 37 -10.70 -1.87 -2.68
CA TYR A 37 -9.51 -2.71 -2.84
C TYR A 37 -8.31 -1.85 -3.25
N THR A 38 -7.15 -2.18 -2.66
CA THR A 38 -5.90 -1.47 -2.97
C THR A 38 -4.80 -2.46 -3.33
N THR A 39 -3.83 -2.04 -4.12
CA THR A 39 -2.64 -2.85 -4.36
C THR A 39 -1.70 -2.82 -3.16
N VAL A 40 -0.91 -1.81 -2.97
CA VAL A 40 0.07 -1.76 -1.87
C VAL A 40 -0.56 -1.25 -0.56
N PHE A 41 0.00 -1.70 0.57
CA PHE A 41 -0.48 -1.36 1.91
C PHE A 41 -0.60 0.14 2.20
N PRO A 42 0.31 1.04 1.76
CA PRO A 42 0.16 2.47 1.99
C PRO A 42 -1.17 3.03 1.49
N LEU A 43 -1.65 2.59 0.33
CA LEU A 43 -2.92 3.04 -0.24
C LEU A 43 -4.12 2.63 0.63
N LYS A 44 -4.09 1.41 1.20
CA LYS A 44 -5.07 0.96 2.18
C LYS A 44 -5.01 1.82 3.45
N SER A 45 -3.83 1.99 4.00
CA SER A 45 -3.61 2.79 5.22
C SER A 45 -4.10 4.23 5.06
N PHE A 46 -3.90 4.85 3.90
CA PHE A 46 -4.40 6.19 3.60
C PHE A 46 -5.92 6.21 3.44
N ALA A 47 -6.50 5.26 2.72
CA ALA A 47 -7.94 5.16 2.54
C ALA A 47 -8.68 5.00 3.87
N GLU A 48 -8.19 4.13 4.76
CA GLU A 48 -8.75 3.93 6.10
C GLU A 48 -8.62 5.16 6.98
N GLN A 49 -7.44 5.80 6.99
CA GLN A 49 -7.21 6.99 7.80
C GLN A 49 -8.04 8.18 7.34
N ILE A 50 -8.23 8.37 6.04
CA ILE A 50 -9.03 9.47 5.48
C ILE A 50 -10.52 9.16 5.60
N GLY A 51 -10.94 7.95 5.23
CA GLY A 51 -12.34 7.54 5.18
C GLY A 51 -12.96 7.23 6.54
N GLY A 52 -12.16 6.80 7.53
CA GLY A 52 -12.66 6.42 8.85
C GLY A 52 -13.73 5.33 8.76
N ASP A 53 -14.80 5.49 9.53
CA ASP A 53 -15.89 4.52 9.62
C ASP A 53 -16.74 4.41 8.33
N SER A 54 -16.52 5.25 7.33
CA SER A 54 -17.28 5.26 6.07
C SER A 54 -16.67 4.44 4.95
N VAL A 55 -15.51 3.83 5.17
CA VAL A 55 -14.82 2.96 4.20
C VAL A 55 -14.51 1.60 4.78
N ASP A 56 -14.44 0.58 3.92
CA ASP A 56 -13.91 -0.74 4.23
C ASP A 56 -12.84 -1.06 3.19
N ALA A 57 -11.55 -0.96 3.61
CA ALA A 57 -10.45 -1.04 2.68
C ALA A 57 -9.63 -2.32 2.86
N HIS A 58 -9.35 -3.01 1.75
CA HIS A 58 -8.65 -4.28 1.69
C HIS A 58 -7.46 -4.19 0.72
N THR A 59 -6.35 -4.86 1.05
CA THR A 59 -5.30 -5.08 0.05
C THR A 59 -5.59 -6.33 -0.77
N ILE A 60 -5.22 -6.30 -2.08
CA ILE A 60 -5.30 -7.49 -2.93
C ILE A 60 -4.26 -8.55 -2.54
N TYR A 61 -3.19 -8.14 -1.90
CA TYR A 61 -2.08 -9.02 -1.51
C TYR A 61 -2.31 -9.60 -0.11
N PRO A 62 -2.31 -10.92 0.06
CA PRO A 62 -2.24 -11.55 1.38
C PRO A 62 -0.96 -11.14 2.14
N LYS A 63 -0.99 -11.15 3.48
CA LYS A 63 0.20 -10.90 4.29
C LYS A 63 1.37 -11.80 3.89
N GLY A 64 2.56 -11.24 3.84
CA GLY A 64 3.80 -11.97 3.62
C GLY A 64 4.07 -12.44 2.18
N VAL A 65 3.26 -12.07 1.19
CA VAL A 65 3.54 -12.42 -0.20
C VAL A 65 4.55 -11.47 -0.85
N ASP A 66 5.27 -11.97 -1.82
CA ASP A 66 6.08 -11.19 -2.75
C ASP A 66 5.17 -10.66 -3.88
N VAL A 67 5.03 -9.33 -3.95
CA VAL A 67 4.15 -8.66 -4.92
C VAL A 67 4.58 -8.87 -6.37
N HIS A 68 5.88 -9.11 -6.62
CA HIS A 68 6.44 -9.32 -7.97
C HIS A 68 6.01 -10.67 -8.57
N THR A 69 5.58 -11.62 -7.75
CA THR A 69 5.21 -12.98 -8.18
C THR A 69 3.73 -13.32 -7.94
N TYR A 70 2.96 -12.40 -7.33
CA TYR A 70 1.56 -12.65 -7.00
C TYR A 70 0.65 -12.66 -8.21
N GLU A 71 -0.23 -13.65 -8.26
CA GLU A 71 -1.32 -13.74 -9.24
C GLU A 71 -2.67 -13.94 -8.51
N PRO A 72 -3.66 -13.03 -8.70
CA PRO A 72 -4.97 -13.17 -8.08
C PRO A 72 -5.73 -14.38 -8.61
N THR A 73 -6.54 -15.01 -7.75
CA THR A 73 -7.40 -16.11 -8.14
C THR A 73 -8.68 -15.61 -8.85
N GLN A 74 -9.42 -16.52 -9.51
CA GLN A 74 -10.70 -16.15 -10.12
C GLN A 74 -11.73 -15.64 -9.11
N LYS A 75 -11.67 -16.10 -7.86
CA LYS A 75 -12.54 -15.63 -6.78
C LYS A 75 -12.19 -14.18 -6.43
N ASP A 76 -10.90 -13.90 -6.24
CA ASP A 76 -10.43 -12.55 -5.93
C ASP A 76 -10.87 -11.55 -7.02
N MET A 77 -10.81 -11.97 -8.30
CA MET A 77 -11.28 -11.14 -9.42
C MET A 77 -12.77 -10.81 -9.37
N ILE A 78 -13.61 -11.67 -8.76
CA ILE A 78 -15.03 -11.39 -8.54
C ILE A 78 -15.17 -10.36 -7.41
N ASP A 79 -14.47 -10.56 -6.31
CA ASP A 79 -14.51 -9.67 -5.15
C ASP A 79 -14.04 -8.24 -5.59
N PHE A 80 -12.98 -8.13 -6.39
CA PHE A 80 -12.50 -6.85 -6.94
C PHE A 80 -13.50 -6.19 -7.91
N ALA A 81 -14.30 -6.98 -8.63
CA ALA A 81 -15.31 -6.47 -9.54
C ALA A 81 -16.55 -5.93 -8.81
N GLU A 82 -16.80 -6.36 -7.60
CA GLU A 82 -17.93 -5.95 -6.77
C GLU A 82 -17.62 -4.72 -5.91
N ALA A 83 -16.34 -4.31 -5.80
CA ALA A 83 -15.92 -3.14 -5.06
C ALA A 83 -16.38 -1.82 -5.70
N ASP A 84 -16.61 -0.80 -4.87
CA ASP A 84 -16.92 0.55 -5.32
C ASP A 84 -15.69 1.24 -5.93
N LEU A 85 -14.51 1.01 -5.34
CA LEU A 85 -13.26 1.66 -5.73
C LEU A 85 -12.07 0.69 -5.68
N PHE A 86 -11.24 0.72 -6.72
CA PHE A 86 -9.95 0.04 -6.76
C PHE A 86 -8.82 1.07 -6.86
N ILE A 87 -7.95 1.15 -5.84
CA ILE A 87 -6.85 2.10 -5.77
C ILE A 87 -5.53 1.36 -6.04
N TYR A 88 -4.72 1.89 -6.93
CA TYR A 88 -3.42 1.33 -7.30
C TYR A 88 -2.42 2.46 -7.58
N THR A 89 -1.14 2.11 -7.70
CA THR A 89 -0.11 3.14 -7.91
C THR A 89 -0.29 3.82 -9.27
N SER A 90 -0.02 3.13 -10.37
CA SER A 90 -0.26 3.63 -11.73
C SER A 90 -0.30 2.49 -12.74
N ASP A 91 -0.77 2.76 -13.97
CA ASP A 91 -0.75 1.78 -15.07
C ASP A 91 0.69 1.37 -15.47
N GLU A 92 1.70 2.18 -15.16
CA GLU A 92 3.11 1.93 -15.46
C GLU A 92 3.78 1.07 -14.40
N PHE A 93 3.46 1.31 -13.12
CA PHE A 93 4.14 0.68 -11.98
C PHE A 93 3.47 -0.59 -11.49
N ASP A 94 2.21 -0.82 -11.87
CA ASP A 94 1.39 -1.88 -11.30
C ASP A 94 0.75 -2.76 -12.38
N PRO A 95 1.52 -3.70 -12.96
CA PRO A 95 1.01 -4.57 -14.01
C PRO A 95 -0.11 -5.51 -13.55
N VAL A 96 -0.17 -5.83 -12.23
CA VAL A 96 -1.25 -6.63 -11.64
C VAL A 96 -2.55 -5.85 -11.69
N ALA A 97 -2.54 -4.57 -11.28
CA ALA A 97 -3.70 -3.68 -11.38
C ALA A 97 -4.18 -3.52 -12.82
N GLY A 98 -3.26 -3.38 -13.79
CA GLY A 98 -3.59 -3.34 -15.21
C GLY A 98 -4.31 -4.62 -15.69
N SER A 99 -3.88 -5.79 -15.22
CA SER A 99 -4.52 -7.08 -15.53
C SER A 99 -5.92 -7.17 -14.90
N ILE A 100 -6.09 -6.74 -13.64
CA ILE A 100 -7.38 -6.68 -12.93
C ILE A 100 -8.33 -5.73 -13.66
N LYS A 101 -7.92 -4.51 -13.95
CA LYS A 101 -8.70 -3.49 -14.65
C LYS A 101 -9.25 -3.99 -16.00
N ASN A 102 -8.42 -4.71 -16.77
CA ASN A 102 -8.84 -5.30 -18.03
C ASN A 102 -9.85 -6.44 -17.87
N ALA A 103 -9.76 -7.23 -16.82
CA ALA A 103 -10.62 -8.38 -16.57
C ALA A 103 -11.96 -8.00 -15.93
N VAL A 104 -11.96 -7.03 -15.00
CA VAL A 104 -13.15 -6.55 -14.28
C VAL A 104 -14.08 -5.71 -15.17
N GLY A 105 -13.54 -5.04 -16.20
CA GLY A 105 -14.36 -4.49 -17.30
C GLY A 105 -15.25 -3.30 -16.93
N GLY A 106 -14.87 -2.46 -15.96
CA GLY A 106 -15.56 -1.20 -15.64
C GLY A 106 -16.78 -1.35 -14.73
N HIS A 107 -16.83 -2.39 -13.91
CA HIS A 107 -17.80 -2.54 -12.83
C HIS A 107 -17.38 -1.74 -11.58
N SER A 108 -16.09 -1.66 -11.29
CA SER A 108 -15.50 -0.84 -10.23
C SER A 108 -14.88 0.43 -10.80
N GLU A 109 -14.79 1.48 -10.01
CA GLU A 109 -13.99 2.65 -10.34
C GLU A 109 -12.51 2.40 -10.05
N PHE A 110 -11.61 2.93 -10.89
CA PHE A 110 -10.17 2.73 -10.75
C PHE A 110 -9.45 4.07 -10.53
N LEU A 111 -8.68 4.18 -9.44
CA LEU A 111 -7.89 5.35 -9.10
C LEU A 111 -6.39 5.03 -9.18
N PRO A 112 -5.66 5.51 -10.20
CA PRO A 112 -4.20 5.47 -10.24
C PRO A 112 -3.66 6.62 -9.38
N ALA A 113 -3.40 6.35 -8.10
CA ALA A 113 -3.10 7.38 -7.11
C ALA A 113 -1.77 8.12 -7.34
N ALA A 114 -0.82 7.49 -8.03
CA ALA A 114 0.48 8.09 -8.37
C ALA A 114 0.50 8.84 -9.72
N ASP A 115 -0.57 8.79 -10.51
CA ASP A 115 -0.61 9.51 -11.81
C ASP A 115 -0.52 11.05 -11.68
N ILE A 116 -0.76 11.58 -10.47
CA ILE A 116 -0.57 13.00 -10.16
C ILE A 116 0.91 13.40 -10.06
N ILE A 117 1.78 12.44 -9.82
CA ILE A 117 3.22 12.70 -9.69
C ILE A 117 3.73 13.07 -11.09
N GLU A 118 4.26 14.30 -11.21
CA GLU A 118 4.83 14.75 -12.48
C GLU A 118 6.02 13.85 -12.87
N LYS A 119 6.22 13.64 -14.17
CA LYS A 119 7.31 12.77 -14.67
C LYS A 119 8.70 13.18 -14.20
N ASP A 120 8.90 14.45 -13.89
CA ASP A 120 10.15 14.98 -13.34
C ASP A 120 10.38 14.57 -11.87
N GLY A 121 9.34 14.11 -11.18
CA GLY A 121 9.42 13.54 -9.84
C GLY A 121 9.56 12.00 -9.84
N LEU A 122 9.55 11.37 -11.01
CA LEU A 122 9.71 9.93 -11.15
C LEU A 122 11.16 9.59 -11.54
N MET A 123 11.73 8.61 -10.84
CA MET A 123 13.07 8.12 -11.13
C MET A 123 13.03 7.17 -12.33
N ALA A 124 13.73 7.56 -13.41
CA ALA A 124 13.99 6.68 -14.54
C ALA A 124 15.33 5.96 -14.30
N HIS A 125 15.32 4.61 -14.32
CA HIS A 125 16.56 3.85 -14.33
C HIS A 125 17.22 3.89 -15.71
N ASP A 126 18.28 4.65 -15.82
CA ASP A 126 19.26 4.50 -16.91
C ASP A 126 20.26 3.41 -16.48
N HIS A 127 20.13 2.23 -17.05
CA HIS A 127 21.21 1.27 -17.02
C HIS A 127 22.39 1.83 -17.84
N GLU A 128 23.39 2.38 -17.18
CA GLU A 128 24.68 2.66 -17.83
C GLU A 128 25.31 1.34 -18.26
N HIS A 129 24.89 0.83 -19.39
CA HIS A 129 25.63 -0.20 -20.12
C HIS A 129 26.58 0.48 -21.11
N ASP A 130 27.87 0.21 -20.93
CA ASP A 130 28.93 0.50 -21.89
C ASP A 130 28.45 0.25 -23.33
N GLU A 131 28.74 1.21 -24.20
CA GLU A 131 28.37 1.27 -25.62
C GLU A 131 28.55 -0.06 -26.37
N HIS A 132 27.46 -0.81 -26.54
CA HIS A 132 27.31 -1.71 -27.66
C HIS A 132 25.93 -1.49 -28.26
N GLU A 133 25.90 -0.85 -29.45
CA GLU A 133 24.74 -0.63 -30.30
C GLU A 133 23.96 -1.93 -30.51
N HIS A 134 22.84 -2.10 -29.79
CA HIS A 134 21.74 -2.93 -30.22
C HIS A 134 20.46 -2.09 -30.21
N GLU A 135 19.91 -1.83 -31.42
CA GLU A 135 18.58 -1.26 -31.60
C GLU A 135 17.53 -2.21 -30.99
N GLY A 136 17.31 -2.11 -29.69
CA GLY A 136 16.19 -2.63 -28.95
C GLY A 136 15.68 -1.50 -28.07
N HIS A 137 14.45 -1.07 -28.26
CA HIS A 137 13.80 -0.07 -27.42
C HIS A 137 13.62 -0.68 -26.02
N ASP A 138 14.66 -0.60 -25.20
CA ASP A 138 14.56 -0.81 -23.77
C ASP A 138 14.07 0.52 -23.19
N HIS A 139 12.78 0.58 -22.89
CA HIS A 139 12.21 1.64 -22.06
C HIS A 139 12.72 1.35 -20.67
N GLY A 140 13.70 2.14 -20.17
CA GLY A 140 14.16 2.06 -18.79
C GLY A 140 12.96 1.95 -17.87
N SER A 141 12.94 0.91 -17.03
CA SER A 141 11.84 0.71 -16.10
C SER A 141 11.87 1.84 -15.07
N THR A 142 10.75 2.54 -14.92
CA THR A 142 10.59 3.54 -13.86
C THR A 142 10.50 2.81 -12.53
N ASP A 143 11.14 3.34 -11.47
CA ASP A 143 11.06 2.77 -10.12
C ASP A 143 9.61 2.83 -9.60
N PRO A 144 8.99 1.69 -9.26
CA PRO A 144 7.61 1.66 -8.80
C PRO A 144 7.42 2.07 -7.32
N HIS A 145 8.50 2.16 -6.52
CA HIS A 145 8.43 2.27 -5.05
C HIS A 145 8.17 3.69 -4.54
N VAL A 146 7.36 4.46 -5.27
CA VAL A 146 7.01 5.87 -4.99
C VAL A 146 6.42 6.10 -3.60
N TRP A 147 5.77 5.09 -3.03
CA TRP A 147 5.11 5.20 -1.71
C TRP A 147 6.10 5.29 -0.54
N LEU A 148 7.36 4.93 -0.73
CA LEU A 148 8.39 5.04 0.31
C LEU A 148 8.83 6.48 0.54
N ASP A 149 8.65 7.36 -0.44
CA ASP A 149 8.90 8.79 -0.31
C ASP A 149 7.69 9.49 0.33
N PRO A 150 7.80 10.07 1.56
CA PRO A 150 6.65 10.63 2.27
C PRO A 150 6.02 11.85 1.55
N VAL A 151 6.79 12.59 0.75
CA VAL A 151 6.27 13.72 -0.03
C VAL A 151 5.45 13.23 -1.22
N LEU A 152 5.89 12.17 -1.90
CA LEU A 152 5.11 11.51 -2.96
C LEU A 152 3.89 10.79 -2.38
N ALA A 153 4.04 10.15 -1.21
CA ALA A 153 2.97 9.52 -0.47
C ALA A 153 1.84 10.51 -0.11
N GLN A 154 2.20 11.74 0.29
CA GLN A 154 1.22 12.80 0.55
C GLN A 154 0.40 13.14 -0.71
N SER A 155 1.03 13.21 -1.88
CA SER A 155 0.32 13.46 -3.15
C SER A 155 -0.67 12.34 -3.48
N MET A 156 -0.31 11.08 -3.22
CA MET A 156 -1.21 9.95 -3.40
C MET A 156 -2.38 9.98 -2.41
N ALA A 157 -2.13 10.31 -1.15
CA ALA A 157 -3.17 10.47 -0.13
C ALA A 157 -4.16 11.59 -0.50
N GLU A 158 -3.70 12.68 -1.11
CA GLU A 158 -4.57 13.75 -1.62
C GLU A 158 -5.52 13.26 -2.70
N GLN A 159 -5.03 12.44 -3.64
CA GLN A 159 -5.89 11.85 -4.68
C GLN A 159 -6.95 10.92 -4.09
N ILE A 160 -6.60 10.16 -3.06
CA ILE A 160 -7.55 9.29 -2.34
C ILE A 160 -8.63 10.13 -1.67
N LYS A 161 -8.25 11.19 -0.95
CA LYS A 161 -9.20 12.15 -0.32
C LYS A 161 -10.16 12.73 -1.36
N ASP A 162 -9.66 13.23 -2.48
CA ASP A 162 -10.47 13.84 -3.52
C ASP A 162 -11.47 12.82 -4.11
N LYS A 163 -11.04 11.58 -4.29
CA LYS A 163 -11.89 10.49 -4.79
C LYS A 163 -12.97 10.09 -3.78
N LEU A 164 -12.64 10.01 -2.50
CA LEU A 164 -13.62 9.73 -1.45
C LEU A 164 -14.69 10.82 -1.36
N ILE A 165 -14.30 12.10 -1.48
CA ILE A 165 -15.24 13.24 -1.54
C ILE A 165 -16.17 13.14 -2.76
N GLU A 166 -15.64 12.69 -3.91
CA GLU A 166 -16.46 12.47 -5.12
C GLU A 166 -17.53 11.38 -4.88
N LEU A 167 -17.13 10.27 -4.25
CA LEU A 167 -18.02 9.12 -3.98
C LEU A 167 -19.03 9.40 -2.87
N ASN A 168 -18.62 10.12 -1.82
CA ASN A 168 -19.49 10.46 -0.68
C ASN A 168 -19.33 11.93 -0.28
N PRO A 169 -19.98 12.87 -1.00
CA PRO A 169 -19.86 14.30 -0.73
C PRO A 169 -20.42 14.74 0.63
N ASP A 170 -21.28 13.94 1.26
CA ASP A 170 -21.86 14.26 2.56
C ASP A 170 -20.82 14.18 3.69
N GLU A 171 -19.76 13.37 3.52
CA GLU A 171 -18.63 13.23 4.44
C GLU A 171 -17.42 14.10 4.07
N ALA A 172 -17.52 15.00 3.09
CA ALA A 172 -16.39 15.77 2.56
C ALA A 172 -15.57 16.48 3.66
N SER A 173 -16.24 17.10 4.66
CA SER A 173 -15.54 17.79 5.73
C SER A 173 -14.78 16.85 6.68
N THR A 174 -15.26 15.64 6.88
CA THR A 174 -14.60 14.59 7.66
C THR A 174 -13.34 14.13 6.93
N TYR A 175 -13.44 13.87 5.62
CA TYR A 175 -12.31 13.47 4.81
C TYR A 175 -11.22 14.55 4.70
N GLU A 176 -11.62 15.82 4.58
CA GLU A 176 -10.70 16.96 4.60
C GLU A 176 -9.94 17.04 5.94
N GLU A 177 -10.65 16.97 7.09
CA GLU A 177 -10.04 17.01 8.42
C GLU A 177 -9.09 15.83 8.66
N ASN A 178 -9.50 14.63 8.29
CA ASN A 178 -8.69 13.42 8.44
C ASN A 178 -7.44 13.48 7.54
N TYR A 179 -7.59 13.95 6.30
CA TYR A 179 -6.45 14.15 5.40
C TYR A 179 -5.46 15.20 5.93
N GLU A 180 -5.95 16.31 6.49
CA GLU A 180 -5.06 17.33 7.09
C GLU A 180 -4.23 16.74 8.23
N ALA A 181 -4.80 15.84 9.05
CA ALA A 181 -4.08 15.14 10.10
C ALA A 181 -3.02 14.17 9.52
N LEU A 182 -3.40 13.36 8.53
CA LEU A 182 -2.48 12.46 7.83
C LEU A 182 -1.34 13.22 7.15
N ALA A 183 -1.65 14.31 6.45
CA ALA A 183 -0.67 15.14 5.77
C ALA A 183 0.35 15.76 6.74
N ALA A 184 -0.10 16.18 7.93
CA ALA A 184 0.80 16.65 8.97
C ALA A 184 1.76 15.56 9.45
N ASP A 185 1.26 14.33 9.67
CA ASP A 185 2.11 13.19 10.03
C ASP A 185 3.13 12.84 8.95
N LEU A 186 2.76 12.96 7.66
CA LEU A 186 3.68 12.72 6.54
C LEU A 186 4.78 13.78 6.46
N VAL A 187 4.45 15.05 6.76
CA VAL A 187 5.44 16.13 6.88
C VAL A 187 6.38 15.87 8.06
N ASP A 188 5.87 15.40 9.19
CA ASP A 188 6.73 15.05 10.34
C ASP A 188 7.72 13.92 9.98
N ILE A 189 7.29 12.92 9.20
CA ILE A 189 8.16 11.83 8.71
C ILE A 189 9.25 12.38 7.75
N ASP A 190 8.89 13.29 6.85
CA ASP A 190 9.85 13.97 5.96
C ASP A 190 10.91 14.71 6.77
N GLU A 191 10.50 15.50 7.78
CA GLU A 191 11.40 16.20 8.67
C GLU A 191 12.28 15.25 9.52
N GLU A 192 11.73 14.12 9.98
CA GLU A 192 12.48 13.08 10.71
C GLU A 192 13.57 12.46 9.83
N LEU A 193 13.28 12.18 8.54
CA LEU A 193 14.24 11.67 7.55
C LEU A 193 15.33 12.71 7.25
N GLU A 194 14.98 13.98 6.99
CA GLU A 194 15.93 15.06 6.80
C GLU A 194 16.88 15.20 8.00
N GLN A 195 16.36 15.14 9.23
CA GLN A 195 17.15 15.24 10.44
C GLN A 195 18.07 14.03 10.63
N MET A 196 17.58 12.82 10.35
CA MET A 196 18.36 11.59 10.48
C MET A 196 19.53 11.56 9.49
N THR A 197 19.35 12.07 8.26
CA THR A 197 20.37 12.05 7.21
C THR A 197 21.30 13.27 7.20
N ALA A 198 21.03 14.31 7.99
CA ALA A 198 21.80 15.57 7.98
C ALA A 198 23.28 15.43 8.35
N ASP A 199 23.66 14.45 9.19
CA ASP A 199 25.02 14.24 9.65
C ASP A 199 25.28 12.74 9.91
N THR A 200 25.42 11.97 8.83
CA THR A 200 25.64 10.52 8.88
C THR A 200 27.13 10.17 8.76
N ALA A 201 27.51 9.06 9.35
CA ALA A 201 28.90 8.56 9.27
C ALA A 201 29.21 7.91 7.92
N ARG A 202 28.18 7.48 7.19
CA ARG A 202 28.25 6.84 5.87
C ARG A 202 27.30 7.56 4.91
N ASP A 203 27.60 7.44 3.64
CA ASP A 203 26.82 8.00 2.52
C ASP A 203 26.06 6.93 1.71
N SER A 204 26.20 5.65 2.06
CA SER A 204 25.60 4.54 1.32
C SER A 204 24.90 3.53 2.23
N VAL A 205 23.78 2.97 1.72
CA VAL A 205 23.00 1.90 2.34
C VAL A 205 22.96 0.70 1.40
N TYR A 206 23.32 -0.48 1.93
CA TYR A 206 23.25 -1.75 1.22
C TYR A 206 21.92 -2.45 1.53
N ILE A 207 21.20 -2.83 0.49
CA ILE A 207 19.84 -3.40 0.60
C ILE A 207 19.66 -4.61 -0.32
N SER A 208 18.85 -5.56 0.10
CA SER A 208 18.61 -6.80 -0.64
C SER A 208 17.92 -6.61 -2.00
N HIS A 209 17.10 -5.57 -2.13
CA HIS A 209 16.30 -5.27 -3.32
C HIS A 209 16.28 -3.76 -3.58
N GLU A 210 16.22 -3.37 -4.83
CA GLU A 210 16.29 -1.98 -5.27
C GLU A 210 14.96 -1.26 -5.08
N SER A 211 14.65 -0.82 -3.84
CA SER A 211 13.35 -0.26 -3.48
C SER A 211 13.40 1.15 -2.87
N ILE A 212 14.55 1.58 -2.34
CA ILE A 212 14.67 2.84 -1.61
C ILE A 212 15.28 3.98 -2.44
N GLY A 213 15.20 3.87 -3.77
CA GLY A 213 15.77 4.87 -4.69
C GLY A 213 15.25 6.28 -4.43
N TYR A 214 13.93 6.45 -4.27
CA TYR A 214 13.32 7.76 -3.97
C TYR A 214 13.79 8.35 -2.64
N LEU A 215 13.96 7.51 -1.60
CA LEU A 215 14.53 7.96 -0.32
C LEU A 215 16.00 8.36 -0.49
N ALA A 216 16.78 7.57 -1.22
CA ALA A 216 18.18 7.84 -1.46
C ALA A 216 18.40 9.17 -2.19
N ASP A 217 17.62 9.44 -3.22
CA ASP A 217 17.69 10.69 -3.99
C ASP A 217 17.27 11.90 -3.13
N ARG A 218 16.11 11.83 -2.47
CA ARG A 218 15.58 12.93 -1.67
C ARG A 218 16.47 13.30 -0.49
N TYR A 219 16.96 12.30 0.25
CA TYR A 219 17.71 12.51 1.49
C TYR A 219 19.21 12.35 1.32
N HIS A 220 19.70 12.31 0.07
CA HIS A 220 21.11 12.44 -0.33
C HIS A 220 22.04 11.36 0.22
N PHE A 221 21.61 10.10 0.21
CA PHE A 221 22.46 8.95 0.41
C PHE A 221 22.42 8.03 -0.82
N GLU A 222 23.40 7.11 -0.95
CA GLU A 222 23.47 6.16 -2.06
C GLU A 222 22.77 4.85 -1.69
N GLN A 223 21.88 4.35 -2.54
CA GLN A 223 21.36 2.99 -2.48
C GLN A 223 22.29 2.05 -3.23
N VAL A 224 22.83 1.01 -2.56
CA VAL A 224 23.54 -0.10 -3.17
C VAL A 224 22.68 -1.34 -3.07
N ALA A 225 21.90 -1.61 -4.09
CA ALA A 225 21.01 -2.76 -4.13
C ALA A 225 21.74 -4.03 -4.58
N ILE A 226 21.37 -5.17 -3.98
CA ILE A 226 21.91 -6.49 -4.36
C ILE A 226 21.11 -7.02 -5.55
N ASN A 227 19.80 -7.07 -5.46
CA ASN A 227 18.91 -7.42 -6.56
C ASN A 227 18.30 -6.16 -7.17
N GLY A 228 17.96 -6.20 -8.45
CA GLY A 228 17.36 -5.07 -9.17
C GLY A 228 15.89 -4.84 -8.80
N LEU A 229 15.25 -3.85 -9.45
CA LEU A 229 13.88 -3.37 -9.21
C LEU A 229 12.79 -4.47 -9.19
N ASN A 230 12.95 -5.49 -10.03
CA ASN A 230 12.01 -6.62 -10.09
C ASN A 230 12.53 -7.86 -9.35
N ASN A 231 13.44 -7.65 -8.38
CA ASN A 231 14.13 -8.70 -7.65
C ASN A 231 14.99 -9.61 -8.57
N ASP A 232 15.46 -9.08 -9.69
CA ASP A 232 16.36 -9.79 -10.61
C ASP A 232 17.75 -9.96 -9.99
N GLU A 233 18.30 -11.19 -10.10
CA GLU A 233 19.61 -11.50 -9.55
C GLU A 233 20.74 -10.76 -10.30
N PRO A 234 21.76 -10.27 -9.58
CA PRO A 234 22.91 -9.58 -10.18
C PRO A 234 23.77 -10.52 -11.03
N SER A 235 24.52 -9.96 -11.97
CA SER A 235 25.55 -10.74 -12.66
C SER A 235 26.69 -11.13 -11.70
N GLN A 236 27.48 -12.15 -12.08
CA GLN A 236 28.66 -12.55 -11.30
C GLN A 236 29.68 -11.41 -11.12
N GLN A 237 29.75 -10.50 -12.07
CA GLN A 237 30.63 -9.34 -12.02
C GLN A 237 30.11 -8.32 -11.02
N ASP A 238 28.81 -8.05 -11.00
CA ASP A 238 28.16 -7.12 -10.08
C ASP A 238 28.27 -7.65 -8.65
N LEU A 239 28.00 -8.94 -8.46
CA LEU A 239 28.16 -9.62 -7.18
C LEU A 239 29.56 -9.44 -6.61
N THR A 240 30.59 -9.63 -7.46
CA THR A 240 32.00 -9.42 -7.02
C THR A 240 32.23 -7.98 -6.61
N ARG A 241 31.73 -7.01 -7.40
CA ARG A 241 31.86 -5.57 -7.07
C ARG A 241 31.19 -5.21 -5.77
N ILE A 242 29.99 -5.76 -5.51
CA ILE A 242 29.25 -5.53 -4.26
C ILE A 242 30.05 -6.07 -3.06
N VAL A 243 30.55 -7.31 -3.14
CA VAL A 243 31.36 -7.92 -2.07
C VAL A 243 32.64 -7.12 -1.81
N ASP A 244 33.36 -6.78 -2.87
CA ASP A 244 34.61 -5.97 -2.75
C ASP A 244 34.30 -4.61 -2.09
N SER A 245 33.19 -3.96 -2.46
CA SER A 245 32.77 -2.68 -1.89
C SER A 245 32.39 -2.80 -0.40
N ILE A 246 31.66 -3.85 -0.02
CA ILE A 246 31.34 -4.15 1.39
C ILE A 246 32.60 -4.28 2.23
N GLU A 247 33.60 -5.02 1.73
CA GLU A 247 34.87 -5.23 2.44
C GLU A 247 35.70 -3.95 2.51
N GLU A 248 35.83 -3.19 1.39
CA GLU A 248 36.62 -1.97 1.31
C GLU A 248 36.09 -0.85 2.20
N GLN A 249 34.75 -0.73 2.26
CA GLN A 249 34.09 0.30 3.06
C GLN A 249 33.79 -0.15 4.50
N ASN A 250 34.09 -1.41 4.85
CA ASN A 250 33.79 -2.02 6.13
C ASN A 250 32.31 -1.84 6.49
N ILE A 251 31.43 -2.20 5.56
CA ILE A 251 29.98 -2.16 5.75
C ILE A 251 29.59 -3.18 6.80
N LYS A 252 28.81 -2.73 7.79
CA LYS A 252 28.39 -3.55 8.91
C LYS A 252 27.02 -4.18 8.71
N TYR A 253 26.11 -3.47 8.03
CA TYR A 253 24.72 -3.88 7.86
C TYR A 253 24.32 -3.97 6.41
N ILE A 254 23.47 -4.98 6.12
CA ILE A 254 22.70 -5.07 4.90
C ILE A 254 21.21 -5.06 5.29
N LEU A 255 20.41 -4.20 4.66
CA LEU A 255 18.98 -4.17 4.85
C LEU A 255 18.33 -5.33 4.10
N TYR A 256 17.51 -6.10 4.78
CA TYR A 256 16.71 -7.20 4.25
C TYR A 256 15.25 -6.81 4.24
N GLU A 257 14.63 -6.86 3.08
CA GLU A 257 13.20 -6.68 2.98
C GLU A 257 12.46 -7.97 3.35
N GLN A 258 11.47 -7.85 4.22
CA GLN A 258 10.81 -8.97 4.88
C GLN A 258 10.12 -9.94 3.92
N ASN A 259 9.50 -9.41 2.84
CA ASN A 259 8.72 -10.21 1.89
C ASN A 259 9.47 -10.53 0.60
N VAL A 260 10.74 -10.15 0.52
CA VAL A 260 11.60 -10.36 -0.65
C VAL A 260 12.72 -11.32 -0.29
N THR A 261 12.61 -12.57 -0.75
CA THR A 261 13.65 -13.57 -0.49
C THR A 261 14.79 -13.45 -1.50
N SER A 262 16.03 -13.42 -1.02
CA SER A 262 17.22 -13.37 -1.85
C SER A 262 18.28 -14.35 -1.36
N SER A 263 18.45 -15.47 -2.08
CA SER A 263 19.50 -16.45 -1.81
C SER A 263 20.92 -15.87 -2.05
N ILE A 264 21.01 -14.85 -2.88
CA ILE A 264 22.27 -14.15 -3.16
C ILE A 264 22.63 -13.24 -1.99
N THR A 265 21.68 -12.52 -1.42
CA THR A 265 21.91 -11.70 -0.23
C THR A 265 22.39 -12.56 0.94
N ASP A 266 21.79 -13.74 1.15
CA ASP A 266 22.25 -14.73 2.15
C ASP A 266 23.69 -15.20 1.88
N THR A 267 24.05 -15.33 0.61
CA THR A 267 25.41 -15.72 0.20
C THR A 267 26.40 -14.61 0.49
N ILE A 268 26.08 -13.36 0.21
CA ILE A 268 26.91 -12.19 0.52
C ILE A 268 27.12 -12.11 2.04
N GLN A 269 26.03 -12.16 2.82
CA GLN A 269 26.12 -12.14 4.28
C GLN A 269 27.02 -13.25 4.83
N SER A 270 26.90 -14.47 4.28
CA SER A 270 27.73 -15.60 4.69
C SER A 270 29.20 -15.47 4.31
N SER A 271 29.51 -14.62 3.33
CA SER A 271 30.85 -14.39 2.77
C SER A 271 31.52 -13.15 3.32
N THR A 272 30.78 -12.30 4.01
CA THR A 272 31.23 -11.03 4.61
C THR A 272 30.95 -11.03 6.12
N ASP A 273 31.48 -10.05 6.85
CA ASP A 273 31.21 -9.85 8.28
C ASP A 273 29.95 -8.99 8.53
N THR A 274 29.02 -8.89 7.54
CA THR A 274 27.81 -8.07 7.66
C THR A 274 26.71 -8.74 8.50
N GLU A 275 25.92 -7.92 9.19
CA GLU A 275 24.74 -8.32 9.95
C GLU A 275 23.46 -7.87 9.24
N PRO A 276 22.37 -8.66 9.27
CA PRO A 276 21.11 -8.24 8.66
C PRO A 276 20.38 -7.23 9.55
N LEU A 277 19.74 -6.24 8.91
CA LEU A 277 18.71 -5.40 9.52
C LEU A 277 17.42 -5.57 8.71
N GLU A 278 16.32 -5.79 9.38
CA GLU A 278 15.03 -5.92 8.72
C GLU A 278 14.50 -4.54 8.33
N PHE A 279 14.19 -4.36 7.04
CA PHE A 279 13.61 -3.14 6.48
C PHE A 279 12.24 -3.44 5.88
N HIS A 280 11.24 -2.67 6.24
CA HIS A 280 9.89 -2.86 5.74
C HIS A 280 9.66 -2.05 4.45
N ASN A 281 9.48 -2.70 3.31
CA ASN A 281 9.21 -1.99 2.04
C ASN A 281 7.78 -1.46 1.91
N LEU A 282 6.92 -1.70 2.87
CA LEU A 282 5.51 -1.29 2.96
C LEU A 282 4.61 -1.81 1.84
N ALA A 283 5.10 -2.59 0.90
CA ALA A 283 4.23 -3.11 -0.16
C ALA A 283 3.10 -3.99 0.41
N VAL A 284 3.42 -4.84 1.38
CA VAL A 284 2.50 -5.77 2.02
C VAL A 284 2.86 -5.94 3.49
N LEU A 285 1.88 -6.01 4.37
CA LEU A 285 2.11 -6.38 5.78
C LEU A 285 2.61 -7.82 5.90
N THR A 286 3.37 -8.10 6.95
CA THR A 286 3.83 -9.43 7.33
C THR A 286 2.93 -10.04 8.42
N ASP A 287 3.16 -11.30 8.75
CA ASP A 287 2.49 -11.95 9.90
C ASP A 287 2.96 -11.40 11.26
N GLU A 288 4.08 -10.67 11.28
CA GLU A 288 4.66 -10.06 12.48
C GLU A 288 4.10 -8.66 12.75
N ASP A 289 3.50 -8.01 11.73
CA ASP A 289 2.90 -6.69 11.86
C ASP A 289 1.55 -6.74 12.57
N ASP A 290 1.33 -5.77 13.46
CA ASP A 290 0.05 -5.60 14.13
C ASP A 290 -1.07 -5.24 13.13
N GLU A 291 -2.30 -5.62 13.43
CA GLU A 291 -3.46 -5.34 12.56
C GLU A 291 -3.76 -3.83 12.45
N ASP A 292 -3.35 -3.06 13.45
CA ASP A 292 -3.49 -1.61 13.52
C ASP A 292 -2.23 -0.84 13.07
N SER A 293 -1.27 -1.52 12.44
CA SER A 293 -0.10 -0.88 11.84
C SER A 293 -0.52 0.16 10.81
N THR A 294 0.12 1.31 10.84
CA THR A 294 -0.10 2.41 9.88
C THR A 294 1.14 2.64 9.03
N TYR A 295 0.99 3.32 7.90
CA TYR A 295 2.13 3.80 7.11
C TYR A 295 3.16 4.51 7.99
N GLN A 296 2.70 5.40 8.86
CA GLN A 296 3.57 6.23 9.70
C GLN A 296 4.34 5.41 10.73
N SER A 297 3.71 4.38 11.33
CA SER A 297 4.40 3.53 12.30
C SER A 297 5.55 2.75 11.65
N LEU A 298 5.29 2.14 10.49
CA LEU A 298 6.31 1.37 9.77
C LEU A 298 7.42 2.26 9.20
N MET A 299 7.09 3.47 8.71
CA MET A 299 8.11 4.42 8.25
C MET A 299 9.03 4.88 9.37
N ARG A 300 8.52 5.11 10.59
CA ARG A 300 9.37 5.46 11.75
C ARG A 300 10.28 4.32 12.17
N GLU A 301 9.83 3.08 12.05
CA GLU A 301 10.72 1.91 12.22
C GLU A 301 11.83 1.90 11.17
N ASN A 302 11.49 2.12 9.91
CA ASN A 302 12.44 2.23 8.80
C ASN A 302 13.45 3.36 9.02
N ILE A 303 13.04 4.53 9.51
CA ILE A 303 13.94 5.64 9.85
C ILE A 303 14.97 5.20 10.89
N SER A 304 14.55 4.46 11.92
CA SER A 304 15.46 3.92 12.94
C SER A 304 16.47 2.94 12.34
N ILE A 305 16.04 2.06 11.44
CA ILE A 305 16.87 1.06 10.75
C ILE A 305 17.86 1.74 9.80
N LEU A 306 17.40 2.69 8.98
CA LEU A 306 18.27 3.49 8.12
C LEU A 306 19.30 4.27 8.91
N GLY A 307 18.87 4.90 10.02
CA GLY A 307 19.75 5.61 10.93
C GLY A 307 20.85 4.72 11.52
N GLN A 308 20.55 3.47 11.85
CA GLN A 308 21.55 2.51 12.30
C GLN A 308 22.51 2.13 11.16
N ALA A 309 22.01 1.86 9.97
CA ALA A 309 22.85 1.49 8.82
C ALA A 309 23.80 2.61 8.40
N LEU A 310 23.35 3.88 8.45
CA LEU A 310 24.13 5.04 8.04
C LEU A 310 25.11 5.54 9.11
N ASN A 311 25.00 5.14 10.39
CA ASN A 311 25.82 5.68 11.47
C ASN A 311 26.75 4.68 12.17
N ASP A 312 26.61 3.38 11.94
CA ASP A 312 27.41 2.32 12.52
C ASP A 312 28.33 1.63 11.49
#